data_9bb79e4be66cc63254d793ecd335f535
#
_entry.id   9bb79e4be66cc63254d793ecd335f535
#
_cell.length_a   1.000
_cell.length_b   1.000
_cell.length_c   1.000
_cell.angle_alpha   90.00
_cell.angle_beta   90.00
_cell.angle_gamma   90.00
#
_symmetry.space_group_name_H-M   'P 1'
#
loop_
_entity.id
_entity.type
_entity.pdbx_description
1 polymer ?
#
loop_
_entity_poly.entity_id
_entity_poly.type
_entity_poly.pdbx_seq_one_letter_code
_entity_poly.pdbx_strand_id
1 'polypeptide(L)'
;MKREYPSLYRESRAEARRCGETKAFKESFQLNVSCARAIEQAIRSHTGEDDPKGSLFDGCAKAVLEEYGFHRVQFVLNNTLIGTGGVGFEPDSLRWARMLLIPPDKDNPKFRVQANTSLLAQFVQQTYAEYQAQGLFGPSHCTSADVDYTDKVLVLRSDRLKESCLSAQNQLWLAQTGFGLSPTSSGRAVFATCLGDGEKARLNRSDFVGPLDEQYLPDWAAEKLADLRDSGQEQTDSPSLGGMEMR
;
A
#
# COMPACT_ATOMS: atom_id res chain seq x y z
N MET A 1 1.54 11.36 20.70
CA MET A 1 0.38 10.44 20.58
C MET A 1 0.09 10.28 19.10
N LYS A 2 0.14 9.04 18.53
CA LYS A 2 -0.29 8.82 17.14
C LYS A 2 -1.82 9.07 17.07
N ARG A 3 -2.26 9.85 16.07
CA ARG A 3 -3.68 10.14 15.86
C ARG A 3 -4.38 8.87 15.39
N GLU A 4 -5.46 8.49 16.04
CA GLU A 4 -6.31 7.41 15.55
C GLU A 4 -7.27 7.96 14.51
N TYR A 5 -7.30 7.33 13.35
CA TYR A 5 -8.22 7.67 12.26
C TYR A 5 -9.42 6.70 12.28
N PRO A 6 -10.64 7.18 11.97
CA PRO A 6 -11.78 6.29 11.80
C PRO A 6 -11.50 5.24 10.74
N SER A 7 -11.84 3.99 11.03
CA SER A 7 -11.57 2.86 10.14
C SER A 7 -12.20 3.06 8.76
N LEU A 8 -11.46 2.63 7.74
CA LEU A 8 -11.91 2.63 6.36
C LEU A 8 -12.69 1.34 6.08
N TYR A 9 -13.98 1.46 5.74
CA TYR A 9 -14.79 0.33 5.28
C TYR A 9 -14.57 0.13 3.78
N ARG A 10 -14.06 -1.02 3.39
CA ARG A 10 -13.62 -1.29 2.01
C ARG A 10 -14.57 -2.19 1.22
N GLU A 11 -15.43 -2.94 1.92
CA GLU A 11 -16.36 -3.86 1.29
C GLU A 11 -17.53 -3.13 0.63
N SER A 12 -18.23 -3.84 -0.26
CA SER A 12 -19.40 -3.31 -0.94
C SER A 12 -20.56 -3.06 0.02
N ARG A 13 -21.52 -2.22 -0.38
CA ARG A 13 -22.78 -2.02 0.35
C ARG A 13 -23.57 -3.31 0.50
N ALA A 14 -23.54 -4.18 -0.52
CA ALA A 14 -24.20 -5.48 -0.47
C ALA A 14 -23.59 -6.37 0.62
N GLU A 15 -22.28 -6.40 0.71
CA GLU A 15 -21.54 -7.14 1.74
C GLU A 15 -21.83 -6.58 3.14
N ALA A 16 -21.82 -5.25 3.30
CA ALA A 16 -22.17 -4.60 4.57
C ALA A 16 -23.59 -4.96 5.04
N ARG A 17 -24.54 -5.09 4.11
CA ARG A 17 -25.89 -5.57 4.43
C ARG A 17 -25.90 -7.03 4.89
N ARG A 18 -25.15 -7.89 4.19
CA ARG A 18 -25.05 -9.32 4.49
C ARG A 18 -24.44 -9.56 5.88
N CYS A 19 -23.42 -8.74 6.25
CA CYS A 19 -22.75 -8.83 7.54
C CYS A 19 -23.41 -8.04 8.67
N GLY A 20 -24.50 -7.30 8.41
CA GLY A 20 -25.15 -6.44 9.43
C GLY A 20 -24.38 -5.13 9.73
N GLU A 21 -23.40 -4.76 8.93
CA GLU A 21 -22.46 -3.65 9.16
C GLU A 21 -22.86 -2.37 8.40
N THR A 22 -24.13 -2.23 8.04
CA THR A 22 -24.62 -1.10 7.24
C THR A 22 -24.34 0.26 7.89
N LYS A 23 -24.28 0.35 9.22
CA LYS A 23 -23.95 1.58 9.93
C LYS A 23 -22.50 1.97 9.69
N ALA A 24 -21.57 1.04 9.91
CA ALA A 24 -20.13 1.26 9.68
C ALA A 24 -19.84 1.66 8.22
N PHE A 25 -20.49 0.98 7.27
CA PHE A 25 -20.42 1.34 5.86
C PHE A 25 -20.86 2.79 5.60
N LYS A 26 -22.04 3.21 6.13
CA LYS A 26 -22.56 4.57 5.92
C LYS A 26 -21.63 5.63 6.52
N GLU A 27 -21.14 5.41 7.74
CA GLU A 27 -20.23 6.33 8.43
C GLU A 27 -18.92 6.49 7.63
N SER A 28 -18.31 5.36 7.21
CA SER A 28 -17.10 5.39 6.39
C SER A 28 -17.34 6.07 5.03
N PHE A 29 -18.49 5.81 4.40
CA PHE A 29 -18.87 6.46 3.14
C PHE A 29 -19.00 7.99 3.27
N GLN A 30 -19.63 8.47 4.33
CA GLN A 30 -19.73 9.91 4.60
C GLN A 30 -18.36 10.55 4.80
N LEU A 31 -17.46 9.88 5.51
CA LEU A 31 -16.06 10.33 5.66
C LEU A 31 -15.31 10.35 4.33
N ASN A 32 -15.57 9.40 3.43
CA ASN A 32 -14.97 9.41 2.08
C ASN A 32 -15.47 10.61 1.27
N VAL A 33 -16.76 10.94 1.35
CA VAL A 33 -17.33 12.15 0.71
C VAL A 33 -16.71 13.42 1.30
N SER A 34 -16.58 13.50 2.63
CA SER A 34 -15.94 14.64 3.30
C SER A 34 -14.47 14.78 2.90
N CYS A 35 -13.75 13.67 2.83
CA CYS A 35 -12.35 13.65 2.36
C CYS A 35 -12.22 14.15 0.91
N ALA A 36 -13.10 13.71 0.00
CA ALA A 36 -13.11 14.18 -1.38
C ALA A 36 -13.31 15.71 -1.45
N ARG A 37 -14.26 16.25 -0.68
CA ARG A 37 -14.49 17.71 -0.59
C ARG A 37 -13.31 18.45 0.03
N ALA A 38 -12.66 17.88 1.04
CA ALA A 38 -11.47 18.47 1.64
C ALA A 38 -10.31 18.55 0.62
N ILE A 39 -10.12 17.52 -0.20
CA ILE A 39 -9.15 17.54 -1.30
C ILE A 39 -9.50 18.65 -2.31
N GLU A 40 -10.76 18.74 -2.75
CA GLU A 40 -11.22 19.79 -3.66
C GLU A 40 -10.98 21.20 -3.10
N GLN A 41 -11.27 21.40 -1.83
CA GLN A 41 -11.07 22.65 -1.15
C GLN A 41 -9.58 22.98 -1.00
N ALA A 42 -8.76 21.99 -0.61
CA ALA A 42 -7.31 22.16 -0.53
C ALA A 42 -6.71 22.56 -1.88
N ILE A 43 -7.11 21.92 -2.96
CA ILE A 43 -6.67 22.28 -4.33
C ILE A 43 -7.08 23.72 -4.65
N ARG A 44 -8.34 24.10 -4.40
CA ARG A 44 -8.83 25.48 -4.70
C ARG A 44 -8.13 26.55 -3.86
N SER A 45 -7.87 26.28 -2.59
CA SER A 45 -7.26 27.26 -1.68
C SER A 45 -5.75 27.43 -1.90
N HIS A 46 -5.11 26.47 -2.56
CA HIS A 46 -3.67 26.45 -2.80
C HIS A 46 -3.31 26.69 -4.28
N THR A 47 -4.28 27.06 -5.11
CA THR A 47 -4.02 27.62 -6.43
C THR A 47 -3.88 29.13 -6.31
N GLY A 48 -2.73 29.69 -6.72
CA GLY A 48 -2.57 31.15 -6.76
C GLY A 48 -3.57 31.79 -7.72
N GLU A 49 -4.24 32.86 -7.28
CA GLU A 49 -5.17 33.63 -8.14
C GLU A 49 -4.47 34.19 -9.40
N ASP A 50 -3.14 34.39 -9.35
CA ASP A 50 -2.33 34.98 -10.40
C ASP A 50 -1.44 33.98 -11.15
N ASP A 51 -1.57 32.65 -10.91
CA ASP A 51 -0.75 31.66 -11.62
C ASP A 51 -1.49 31.08 -12.85
N PRO A 52 -1.18 31.56 -14.06
CA PRO A 52 -1.82 31.07 -15.29
C PRO A 52 -1.47 29.62 -15.63
N LYS A 53 -0.50 29.01 -14.93
CA LYS A 53 -0.11 27.60 -15.10
C LYS A 53 -0.76 26.69 -14.06
N GLY A 54 -1.47 27.23 -13.07
CA GLY A 54 -2.20 26.46 -12.08
C GLY A 54 -1.29 25.52 -11.29
N SER A 55 -0.24 26.04 -10.65
CA SER A 55 0.64 25.26 -9.77
C SER A 55 0.06 25.20 -8.36
N LEU A 56 0.07 24.02 -7.75
CA LEU A 56 -0.27 23.87 -6.33
C LEU A 56 0.92 24.24 -5.45
N PHE A 57 0.67 25.04 -4.41
CA PHE A 57 1.68 25.32 -3.40
C PHE A 57 2.04 24.05 -2.62
N ASP A 58 3.28 23.96 -2.14
CA ASP A 58 3.76 22.88 -1.29
C ASP A 58 2.93 22.77 0.00
N GLY A 59 2.69 21.52 0.43
CA GLY A 59 1.93 21.23 1.65
C GLY A 59 0.41 21.15 1.48
N CYS A 60 -0.13 21.34 0.27
CA CYS A 60 -1.56 21.19 -0.01
C CYS A 60 -2.11 19.82 0.46
N ALA A 61 -1.36 18.73 0.24
CA ALA A 61 -1.76 17.41 0.64
C ALA A 61 -1.65 17.16 2.15
N LYS A 62 -0.72 17.82 2.84
CA LYS A 62 -0.38 17.56 4.24
C LYS A 62 -1.55 17.77 5.18
N ALA A 63 -2.27 18.89 5.06
CA ALA A 63 -3.44 19.19 5.91
C ALA A 63 -4.55 18.13 5.75
N VAL A 64 -4.79 17.66 4.52
CA VAL A 64 -5.78 16.62 4.25
C VAL A 64 -5.34 15.27 4.84
N LEU A 65 -4.04 14.92 4.71
CA LEU A 65 -3.48 13.72 5.30
C LEU A 65 -3.53 13.74 6.83
N GLU A 66 -3.27 14.89 7.46
CA GLU A 66 -3.39 15.06 8.90
C GLU A 66 -4.83 14.87 9.40
N GLU A 67 -5.85 15.18 8.59
CA GLU A 67 -7.25 15.03 8.97
C GLU A 67 -7.80 13.62 8.70
N TYR A 68 -7.47 13.01 7.54
CA TYR A 68 -8.11 11.77 7.07
C TYR A 68 -7.21 10.53 7.09
N GLY A 69 -5.89 10.68 7.18
CA GLY A 69 -4.91 9.59 7.09
C GLY A 69 -4.64 9.12 5.65
N PHE A 70 -3.55 8.39 5.47
CA PHE A 70 -3.11 7.92 4.15
C PHE A 70 -4.09 6.96 3.51
N HIS A 71 -4.63 6.00 4.26
CA HIS A 71 -5.53 4.98 3.70
C HIS A 71 -6.80 5.58 3.11
N ARG A 72 -7.41 6.54 3.81
CA ARG A 72 -8.64 7.16 3.32
C ARG A 72 -8.38 8.08 2.14
N VAL A 73 -7.33 8.89 2.20
CA VAL A 73 -6.94 9.76 1.09
C VAL A 73 -6.62 8.91 -0.15
N GLN A 74 -5.81 7.87 -0.02
CA GLN A 74 -5.49 6.96 -1.13
C GLN A 74 -6.75 6.26 -1.68
N PHE A 75 -7.69 5.83 -0.81
CA PHE A 75 -8.93 5.21 -1.24
C PHE A 75 -9.82 6.18 -2.05
N VAL A 76 -9.91 7.44 -1.62
CA VAL A 76 -10.64 8.49 -2.35
C VAL A 76 -9.98 8.79 -3.69
N LEU A 77 -8.65 8.92 -3.72
CA LEU A 77 -7.89 9.13 -4.95
C LEU A 77 -8.05 7.95 -5.90
N ASN A 78 -7.94 6.70 -5.43
CA ASN A 78 -8.15 5.52 -6.25
C ASN A 78 -9.55 5.52 -6.90
N ASN A 79 -10.62 5.78 -6.13
CA ASN A 79 -11.97 5.87 -6.68
C ASN A 79 -12.12 7.00 -7.70
N THR A 80 -11.43 8.13 -7.49
CA THR A 80 -11.41 9.27 -8.40
C THR A 80 -10.74 8.92 -9.73
N LEU A 81 -9.62 8.19 -9.65
CA LEU A 81 -8.75 7.86 -10.79
C LEU A 81 -9.17 6.61 -11.58
N ILE A 82 -10.23 5.90 -11.14
CA ILE A 82 -10.79 4.78 -11.91
C ILE A 82 -11.25 5.28 -13.28
N GLY A 83 -10.69 4.65 -14.33
CA GLY A 83 -11.04 4.95 -15.72
C GLY A 83 -10.41 6.21 -16.30
N THR A 84 -9.53 6.91 -15.56
CA THR A 84 -8.71 7.98 -16.15
C THR A 84 -7.54 7.38 -16.94
N GLY A 85 -7.19 8.00 -18.08
CA GLY A 85 -6.10 7.52 -18.94
C GLY A 85 -4.69 7.72 -18.36
N GLY A 86 -4.56 8.39 -17.22
CA GLY A 86 -3.27 8.67 -16.57
C GLY A 86 -2.44 9.77 -17.24
N VAL A 87 -2.95 10.41 -18.29
CA VAL A 87 -2.25 11.52 -18.97
C VAL A 87 -2.07 12.68 -18.00
N GLY A 88 -0.83 13.17 -17.87
CA GLY A 88 -0.47 14.28 -16.99
C GLY A 88 -0.13 13.89 -15.56
N PHE A 89 -0.23 12.59 -15.20
CA PHE A 89 0.20 12.07 -13.90
C PHE A 89 1.61 11.50 -13.97
N GLU A 90 2.37 11.69 -12.89
CA GLU A 90 3.65 11.01 -12.70
C GLU A 90 3.38 9.50 -12.47
N PRO A 91 4.12 8.58 -13.14
CA PRO A 91 3.79 7.15 -13.17
C PRO A 91 3.73 6.47 -11.80
N ASP A 92 4.71 6.74 -10.92
CA ASP A 92 4.80 6.06 -9.62
C ASP A 92 3.75 6.56 -8.63
N SER A 93 3.51 7.86 -8.60
CA SER A 93 2.45 8.44 -7.78
C SER A 93 1.06 7.98 -8.22
N LEU A 94 0.83 7.87 -9.52
CA LEU A 94 -0.41 7.33 -10.08
C LEU A 94 -0.56 5.83 -9.75
N ARG A 95 0.51 5.05 -9.89
CA ARG A 95 0.52 3.63 -9.54
C ARG A 95 0.21 3.45 -8.05
N TRP A 96 0.86 4.23 -7.18
CA TRP A 96 0.59 4.22 -5.75
C TRP A 96 -0.87 4.56 -5.45
N ALA A 97 -1.41 5.63 -6.02
CA ALA A 97 -2.80 6.04 -5.79
C ALA A 97 -3.82 4.98 -6.25
N ARG A 98 -3.50 4.19 -7.28
CA ARG A 98 -4.37 3.14 -7.85
C ARG A 98 -4.19 1.75 -7.24
N MET A 99 -3.33 1.59 -6.24
CA MET A 99 -3.05 0.26 -5.68
C MET A 99 -4.19 -0.36 -4.89
N LEU A 100 -5.17 0.42 -4.46
CA LEU A 100 -6.30 -0.07 -3.68
C LEU A 100 -7.39 -0.66 -4.57
N LEU A 101 -7.89 -1.85 -4.20
CA LEU A 101 -9.10 -2.39 -4.80
C LEU A 101 -10.32 -1.72 -4.18
N ILE A 102 -11.16 -1.13 -5.02
CA ILE A 102 -12.49 -0.65 -4.64
C ILE A 102 -13.49 -1.67 -5.15
N PRO A 103 -14.33 -2.27 -4.29
CA PRO A 103 -15.31 -3.24 -4.72
C PRO A 103 -16.28 -2.65 -5.75
N PRO A 104 -16.59 -3.37 -6.84
CA PRO A 104 -17.61 -2.95 -7.77
C PRO A 104 -18.98 -3.04 -7.07
N ASP A 105 -19.62 -1.89 -6.87
CA ASP A 105 -20.97 -1.82 -6.30
C ASP A 105 -21.81 -0.86 -7.13
N LYS A 106 -22.74 -1.41 -7.91
CA LYS A 106 -23.59 -0.63 -8.80
C LYS A 106 -24.53 0.30 -8.04
N ASP A 107 -24.92 -0.09 -6.82
CA ASP A 107 -25.86 0.65 -5.96
C ASP A 107 -25.15 1.67 -5.04
N ASN A 108 -23.84 1.69 -5.06
CA ASN A 108 -23.05 2.58 -4.22
C ASN A 108 -22.75 3.87 -4.97
N PRO A 109 -23.31 5.01 -4.54
CA PRO A 109 -22.97 6.29 -5.16
C PRO A 109 -21.46 6.52 -5.04
N LYS A 110 -20.82 6.84 -6.16
CA LYS A 110 -19.38 7.10 -6.22
C LYS A 110 -19.07 8.43 -5.54
N PHE A 111 -18.04 8.45 -4.72
CA PHE A 111 -17.39 9.66 -4.25
C PHE A 111 -16.16 9.94 -5.14
N ARG A 112 -16.00 11.17 -5.61
CA ARG A 112 -14.91 11.57 -6.51
C ARG A 112 -14.50 13.00 -6.20
N VAL A 113 -13.22 13.28 -6.36
CA VAL A 113 -12.68 14.63 -6.35
C VAL A 113 -12.97 15.29 -7.69
N GLN A 114 -13.59 16.46 -7.64
CA GLN A 114 -13.86 17.28 -8.83
C GLN A 114 -12.84 18.42 -8.89
N ALA A 115 -11.79 18.22 -9.68
CA ALA A 115 -10.73 19.19 -9.87
C ALA A 115 -10.18 19.13 -11.30
N ASN A 116 -9.45 20.17 -11.70
CA ASN A 116 -8.68 20.13 -12.93
C ASN A 116 -7.67 18.98 -12.88
N THR A 117 -7.52 18.25 -14.00
CA THR A 117 -6.66 17.05 -14.05
C THR A 117 -5.21 17.35 -13.69
N SER A 118 -4.67 18.50 -14.13
CA SER A 118 -3.28 18.88 -13.83
C SER A 118 -3.10 19.15 -12.33
N LEU A 119 -4.05 19.85 -11.70
CA LEU A 119 -4.01 20.12 -10.25
C LEU A 119 -4.21 18.87 -9.42
N LEU A 120 -5.10 17.97 -9.87
CA LEU A 120 -5.27 16.66 -9.23
C LEU A 120 -4.00 15.82 -9.34
N ALA A 121 -3.30 15.84 -10.48
CA ALA A 121 -2.03 15.14 -10.65
C ALA A 121 -0.95 15.67 -9.68
N GLN A 122 -0.86 16.99 -9.52
CA GLN A 122 0.05 17.60 -8.55
C GLN A 122 -0.32 17.22 -7.10
N PHE A 123 -1.62 17.20 -6.76
CA PHE A 123 -2.07 16.75 -5.43
C PHE A 123 -1.70 15.28 -5.18
N VAL A 124 -1.87 14.39 -6.15
CA VAL A 124 -1.47 12.98 -6.06
C VAL A 124 0.04 12.86 -5.85
N GLN A 125 0.84 13.63 -6.60
CA GLN A 125 2.29 13.66 -6.47
C GLN A 125 2.72 14.15 -5.08
N GLN A 126 2.15 15.25 -4.56
CA GLN A 126 2.44 15.73 -3.21
C GLN A 126 2.04 14.71 -2.14
N THR A 127 0.87 14.06 -2.29
CA THR A 127 0.43 13.02 -1.36
C THR A 127 1.41 11.85 -1.31
N TYR A 128 1.92 11.44 -2.47
CA TYR A 128 2.92 10.37 -2.55
C TYR A 128 4.27 10.80 -1.97
N ALA A 129 4.70 12.04 -2.19
CA ALA A 129 5.90 12.60 -1.58
C ALA A 129 5.81 12.63 -0.05
N GLU A 130 4.66 13.04 0.52
CA GLU A 130 4.41 12.97 1.97
C GLU A 130 4.45 11.54 2.51
N TYR A 131 3.95 10.57 1.73
CA TYR A 131 4.04 9.14 2.05
C TYR A 131 5.49 8.67 2.11
N GLN A 132 6.31 9.03 1.13
CA GLN A 132 7.74 8.70 1.08
C GLN A 132 8.53 9.40 2.18
N ALA A 133 8.20 10.66 2.51
CA ALA A 133 8.84 11.43 3.57
C ALA A 133 8.67 10.80 4.97
N GLN A 134 7.69 9.90 5.15
CA GLN A 134 7.57 9.08 6.36
C GLN A 134 8.43 7.81 6.34
N GLY A 135 9.30 7.66 5.36
CA GLY A 135 10.14 6.48 5.18
C GLY A 135 9.38 5.25 4.67
N LEU A 136 8.17 5.45 4.11
CA LEU A 136 7.35 4.35 3.59
C LEU A 136 7.75 4.00 2.15
N PHE A 137 7.73 2.71 1.85
CA PHE A 137 8.09 2.19 0.54
C PHE A 137 6.88 2.14 -0.40
N GLY A 138 7.10 2.53 -1.64
CA GLY A 138 6.09 2.53 -2.69
C GLY A 138 6.66 2.06 -4.03
N PRO A 139 5.93 2.24 -5.15
CA PRO A 139 6.32 1.75 -6.47
C PRO A 139 7.71 2.20 -6.94
N SER A 140 8.13 3.43 -6.61
CA SER A 140 9.45 3.98 -6.97
C SER A 140 10.63 3.27 -6.29
N HIS A 141 10.37 2.49 -5.23
CA HIS A 141 11.38 1.74 -4.49
C HIS A 141 11.45 0.26 -4.91
N CYS A 142 10.58 -0.16 -5.84
CA CYS A 142 10.43 -1.56 -6.21
C CYS A 142 10.88 -1.81 -7.65
N THR A 143 11.44 -2.99 -7.87
CA THR A 143 11.64 -3.54 -9.21
C THR A 143 10.31 -4.06 -9.78
N SER A 144 10.34 -4.65 -11.00
CA SER A 144 9.13 -5.22 -11.61
C SER A 144 8.46 -6.26 -10.69
N ALA A 145 7.14 -6.18 -10.60
CA ALA A 145 6.35 -7.19 -9.88
C ALA A 145 6.24 -8.53 -10.63
N ASP A 146 6.59 -8.57 -11.92
CA ASP A 146 6.48 -9.76 -12.78
C ASP A 146 7.76 -10.63 -12.78
N VAL A 147 8.45 -10.68 -11.65
CA VAL A 147 9.64 -11.51 -11.45
C VAL A 147 9.40 -12.57 -10.39
N ASP A 148 10.30 -13.55 -10.31
CA ASP A 148 10.29 -14.53 -9.21
C ASP A 148 10.64 -13.84 -7.88
N TYR A 149 9.91 -14.18 -6.81
CA TYR A 149 10.03 -13.58 -5.47
C TYR A 149 10.90 -14.41 -4.51
N THR A 150 11.41 -15.56 -4.94
CA THR A 150 12.24 -16.45 -4.10
C THR A 150 13.41 -15.68 -3.49
N ASP A 151 13.53 -15.76 -2.16
CA ASP A 151 14.58 -15.12 -1.35
C ASP A 151 14.73 -13.60 -1.54
N LYS A 152 13.69 -12.93 -2.06
CA LYS A 152 13.65 -11.49 -2.21
C LYS A 152 12.96 -10.81 -1.03
N VAL A 153 13.42 -9.62 -0.71
CA VAL A 153 12.72 -8.71 0.18
C VAL A 153 11.59 -8.06 -0.61
N LEU A 154 10.37 -8.23 -0.14
CA LEU A 154 9.16 -7.71 -0.76
C LEU A 154 8.62 -6.53 0.02
N VAL A 155 8.05 -5.56 -0.68
CA VAL A 155 7.35 -4.42 -0.09
C VAL A 155 5.87 -4.75 0.03
N LEU A 156 5.37 -4.90 1.26
CA LEU A 156 3.94 -5.06 1.53
C LEU A 156 3.21 -3.75 1.25
N ARG A 157 2.06 -3.84 0.59
CA ARG A 157 1.22 -2.68 0.32
C ARG A 157 0.73 -2.05 1.62
N SER A 158 0.77 -0.73 1.70
CA SER A 158 0.35 0.02 2.89
C SER A 158 -1.08 -0.31 3.34
N ASP A 159 -1.97 -0.59 2.41
CA ASP A 159 -3.37 -0.91 2.71
C ASP A 159 -3.58 -2.29 3.36
N ARG A 160 -2.55 -3.12 3.43
CA ARG A 160 -2.57 -4.40 4.19
C ARG A 160 -2.20 -4.19 5.66
N LEU A 161 -1.64 -3.06 6.01
CA LEU A 161 -1.35 -2.64 7.38
C LEU A 161 -2.49 -1.78 7.92
N LYS A 162 -2.63 -1.72 9.24
CA LYS A 162 -3.46 -0.69 9.88
C LYS A 162 -2.76 0.67 9.77
N GLU A 163 -3.52 1.76 9.68
CA GLU A 163 -2.96 3.13 9.64
C GLU A 163 -1.97 3.37 10.80
N SER A 164 -2.30 2.90 12.01
CA SER A 164 -1.43 3.02 13.19
C SER A 164 -0.14 2.19 13.13
N CYS A 165 -0.09 1.20 12.25
CA CYS A 165 1.04 0.29 12.04
C CYS A 165 1.85 0.63 10.77
N LEU A 166 1.53 1.74 10.08
CA LEU A 166 2.30 2.17 8.92
C LEU A 166 3.73 2.53 9.34
N SER A 167 4.68 1.73 8.90
CA SER A 167 6.12 1.94 9.09
C SER A 167 6.91 1.12 8.07
N ALA A 168 8.12 1.56 7.75
CA ALA A 168 9.06 0.82 6.93
C ALA A 168 9.31 -0.61 7.45
N GLN A 169 9.41 -0.76 8.77
CA GLN A 169 9.67 -2.05 9.41
C GLN A 169 8.56 -3.07 9.13
N ASN A 170 7.29 -2.63 9.14
CA ASN A 170 6.16 -3.52 8.88
C ASN A 170 5.91 -3.78 7.38
N GLN A 171 6.55 -3.00 6.50
CA GLN A 171 6.40 -3.15 5.06
C GLN A 171 7.39 -4.15 4.44
N LEU A 172 8.54 -4.43 5.07
CA LEU A 172 9.57 -5.27 4.46
C LEU A 172 9.46 -6.73 4.92
N TRP A 173 9.30 -7.62 3.95
CA TRP A 173 9.07 -9.05 4.15
C TRP A 173 10.01 -9.90 3.31
N LEU A 174 10.72 -10.84 3.92
CA LEU A 174 11.51 -11.85 3.20
C LEU A 174 10.57 -12.95 2.69
N ALA A 175 10.48 -13.11 1.38
CA ALA A 175 9.75 -14.20 0.74
C ALA A 175 10.55 -15.50 0.81
N GLN A 176 9.94 -16.59 1.30
CA GLN A 176 10.62 -17.86 1.53
C GLN A 176 10.08 -18.97 0.63
N THR A 177 8.78 -19.29 0.72
CA THR A 177 8.17 -20.40 -0.01
C THR A 177 6.77 -20.03 -0.52
N GLY A 178 6.22 -20.85 -1.37
CA GLY A 178 4.83 -20.74 -1.83
C GLY A 178 4.71 -20.60 -3.35
N PHE A 179 3.56 -21.04 -3.87
CA PHE A 179 3.30 -20.97 -5.31
C PHE A 179 3.24 -19.54 -5.86
N GLY A 180 2.88 -18.56 -5.01
CA GLY A 180 2.84 -17.13 -5.39
C GLY A 180 4.22 -16.50 -5.61
N LEU A 181 5.33 -17.21 -5.36
CA LEU A 181 6.67 -16.72 -5.67
C LEU A 181 6.87 -16.57 -7.19
N SER A 182 6.38 -17.52 -7.95
CA SER A 182 6.47 -17.43 -9.42
C SER A 182 5.32 -16.59 -10.00
N PRO A 183 5.61 -15.67 -10.95
CA PRO A 183 4.59 -14.85 -11.60
C PRO A 183 3.63 -15.68 -12.47
N THR A 184 4.11 -16.82 -13.00
CA THR A 184 3.34 -17.69 -13.90
C THR A 184 2.52 -18.75 -13.18
N SER A 185 2.68 -18.91 -11.86
CA SER A 185 1.94 -19.89 -11.08
C SER A 185 0.47 -19.52 -10.95
N SER A 186 -0.42 -20.53 -10.96
CA SER A 186 -1.84 -20.38 -10.65
C SER A 186 -2.07 -20.10 -9.15
N GLY A 187 -1.18 -20.58 -8.29
CA GLY A 187 -1.24 -20.33 -6.85
C GLY A 187 -0.74 -18.93 -6.49
N ARG A 188 -1.37 -18.28 -5.52
CA ARG A 188 -1.06 -16.89 -5.12
C ARG A 188 -0.39 -16.77 -3.75
N ALA A 189 -0.31 -17.86 -2.99
CA ALA A 189 0.21 -17.82 -1.62
C ALA A 189 1.73 -17.63 -1.62
N VAL A 190 2.18 -16.67 -0.83
CA VAL A 190 3.57 -16.40 -0.48
C VAL A 190 3.71 -16.53 1.02
N PHE A 191 4.57 -17.41 1.49
CA PHE A 191 4.97 -17.48 2.89
C PHE A 191 6.19 -16.61 3.08
N ALA A 192 6.07 -15.63 3.97
CA ALA A 192 7.08 -14.61 4.17
C ALA A 192 7.27 -14.29 5.65
N THR A 193 8.45 -13.76 5.99
CA THR A 193 8.82 -13.31 7.32
C THR A 193 9.00 -11.78 7.29
N CYS A 194 8.32 -11.08 8.19
CA CYS A 194 8.50 -9.64 8.39
C CYS A 194 9.91 -9.37 8.93
N LEU A 195 10.65 -8.44 8.30
CA LEU A 195 11.99 -8.10 8.75
C LEU A 195 11.98 -7.27 10.03
N GLY A 196 10.89 -6.52 10.31
CA GLY A 196 10.80 -5.66 11.48
C GLY A 196 10.64 -6.42 12.79
N ASP A 197 9.71 -7.37 12.86
CA ASP A 197 9.32 -8.08 14.09
C ASP A 197 9.49 -9.60 14.02
N GLY A 198 9.83 -10.16 12.85
CA GLY A 198 10.00 -11.59 12.65
C GLY A 198 8.68 -12.37 12.50
N GLU A 199 7.53 -11.69 12.39
CA GLU A 199 6.24 -12.33 12.14
C GLU A 199 6.30 -13.18 10.87
N LYS A 200 5.80 -14.42 10.94
CA LYS A 200 5.65 -15.30 9.76
C LYS A 200 4.20 -15.32 9.33
N ALA A 201 3.95 -14.97 8.07
CA ALA A 201 2.59 -14.91 7.54
C ALA A 201 2.48 -15.58 6.16
N ARG A 202 1.24 -16.05 5.88
CA ARG A 202 0.80 -16.44 4.55
C ARG A 202 0.06 -15.27 3.91
N LEU A 203 0.67 -14.66 2.92
CA LEU A 203 0.16 -13.51 2.18
C LEU A 203 -0.14 -13.91 0.72
N ASN A 204 -0.82 -13.07 -0.02
CA ASN A 204 -1.00 -13.27 -1.46
C ASN A 204 0.05 -12.45 -2.22
N ARG A 205 0.46 -12.93 -3.39
CA ARG A 205 1.35 -12.16 -4.27
C ARG A 205 0.84 -10.74 -4.55
N SER A 206 -0.47 -10.56 -4.70
CA SER A 206 -1.10 -9.26 -4.91
C SER A 206 -1.06 -8.31 -3.70
N ASP A 207 -0.70 -8.81 -2.52
CA ASP A 207 -0.55 -7.98 -1.32
C ASP A 207 0.75 -7.19 -1.33
N PHE A 208 1.67 -7.51 -2.25
CA PHE A 208 2.94 -6.83 -2.38
C PHE A 208 2.93 -5.83 -3.54
N VAL A 209 3.70 -4.75 -3.38
CA VAL A 209 4.03 -3.79 -4.44
C VAL A 209 4.95 -4.43 -5.47
N GLY A 210 5.96 -5.15 -4.98
CA GLY A 210 7.01 -5.81 -5.72
C GLY A 210 8.23 -6.08 -4.84
N PRO A 211 9.29 -6.68 -5.40
CA PRO A 211 10.57 -6.76 -4.73
C PRO A 211 11.18 -5.39 -4.52
N LEU A 212 11.70 -5.15 -3.32
CA LEU A 212 12.49 -3.96 -3.03
C LEU A 212 13.75 -3.95 -3.91
N ASP A 213 14.04 -2.81 -4.53
CA ASP A 213 15.33 -2.59 -5.19
C ASP A 213 16.42 -2.48 -4.12
N GLU A 214 17.53 -3.20 -4.31
CA GLU A 214 18.63 -3.34 -3.33
C GLU A 214 19.21 -1.99 -2.90
N GLN A 215 19.20 -0.98 -3.77
CA GLN A 215 19.69 0.37 -3.45
C GLN A 215 18.87 1.06 -2.34
N TYR A 216 17.64 0.62 -2.09
CA TYR A 216 16.76 1.16 -1.05
C TYR A 216 16.68 0.28 0.19
N LEU A 217 17.47 -0.82 0.27
CA LEU A 217 17.46 -1.68 1.45
C LEU A 217 18.11 -0.95 2.64
N PRO A 218 17.36 -0.67 3.73
CA PRO A 218 17.93 0.00 4.89
C PRO A 218 18.91 -0.91 5.64
N ASP A 219 19.91 -0.32 6.31
CA ASP A 219 20.94 -1.06 7.07
C ASP A 219 20.32 -2.03 8.09
N TRP A 220 19.29 -1.60 8.85
CA TRP A 220 18.60 -2.46 9.81
C TRP A 220 17.95 -3.69 9.16
N ALA A 221 17.44 -3.54 7.92
CA ALA A 221 16.82 -4.65 7.20
C ALA A 221 17.88 -5.59 6.59
N ALA A 222 19.04 -5.06 6.18
CA ALA A 222 20.17 -5.84 5.73
C ALA A 222 20.72 -6.72 6.87
N GLU A 223 20.87 -6.18 8.09
CA GLU A 223 21.28 -6.93 9.27
C GLU A 223 20.29 -8.08 9.59
N LYS A 224 18.98 -7.77 9.61
CA LYS A 224 17.93 -8.78 9.85
C LYS A 224 17.88 -9.86 8.77
N LEU A 225 18.12 -9.50 7.52
CA LEU A 225 18.18 -10.42 6.40
C LEU A 225 19.35 -11.40 6.54
N ALA A 226 20.52 -10.92 6.99
CA ALA A 226 21.67 -11.75 7.28
C ALA A 226 21.35 -12.75 8.42
N ASP A 227 20.81 -12.27 9.55
CA ASP A 227 20.41 -13.10 10.69
C ASP A 227 19.45 -14.24 10.27
N LEU A 228 18.45 -13.92 9.42
CA LEU A 228 17.47 -14.91 8.96
C LEU A 228 18.07 -15.95 8.02
N ARG A 229 19.05 -15.57 7.18
CA ARG A 229 19.76 -16.49 6.27
C ARG A 229 20.67 -17.42 7.03
N ASP A 230 21.42 -16.92 8.01
CA ASP A 230 22.32 -17.71 8.86
C ASP A 230 21.52 -18.74 9.70
N SER A 231 20.40 -18.32 10.30
CA SER A 231 19.52 -19.20 11.06
C SER A 231 18.86 -20.29 10.19
N GLY A 232 18.65 -20.05 8.90
CA GLY A 232 18.11 -21.03 7.95
C GLY A 232 19.12 -22.10 7.55
N GLN A 233 20.42 -21.79 7.55
CA GLN A 233 21.48 -22.75 7.20
C GLN A 233 21.75 -23.76 8.31
N GLU A 234 21.66 -23.38 9.58
CA GLU A 234 21.85 -24.28 10.71
C GLU A 234 20.77 -25.41 10.79
N GLN A 235 19.57 -25.21 10.24
CA GLN A 235 18.51 -26.21 10.24
C GLN A 235 18.66 -27.28 9.13
N THR A 236 19.48 -27.05 8.13
CA THR A 236 19.73 -28.00 7.03
C THR A 236 20.89 -28.95 7.31
N ASP A 237 21.76 -28.64 8.26
CA ASP A 237 22.95 -29.44 8.61
C ASP A 237 22.72 -30.44 9.76
N SER A 238 21.49 -30.76 10.15
CA SER A 238 21.24 -31.85 11.09
C SER A 238 21.55 -33.19 10.44
N PRO A 239 22.49 -33.99 10.99
CA PRO A 239 22.91 -35.23 10.37
C PRO A 239 21.76 -36.25 10.37
N SER A 240 21.50 -36.79 9.18
CA SER A 240 20.66 -37.97 8.98
C SER A 240 21.13 -39.09 9.93
N LEU A 241 20.32 -39.37 10.94
CA LEU A 241 20.53 -40.50 11.83
C LEU A 241 20.51 -41.81 11.05
N GLY A 242 21.63 -42.46 11.11
CA GLY A 242 22.05 -43.64 10.39
C GLY A 242 21.06 -44.79 10.42
N GLY A 243 21.21 -45.59 9.38
CA GLY A 243 20.47 -46.80 9.11
C GLY A 243 20.40 -47.76 10.30
N MET A 244 19.20 -48.21 10.53
CA MET A 244 18.92 -49.37 11.40
C MET A 244 19.12 -50.61 10.57
N GLU A 245 20.31 -51.24 10.70
CA GLU A 245 20.52 -52.59 10.22
C GLU A 245 19.65 -53.56 11.02
N MET A 246 18.70 -54.18 10.34
CA MET A 246 18.03 -55.37 10.86
C MET A 246 18.88 -56.60 10.63
N ARG A 247 19.20 -57.25 11.73
CA ARG A 247 19.60 -58.66 11.75
C ARG A 247 18.39 -59.51 12.09
#